data_a0b8fe012a0291e1d51cd3b92debead3
#
_entry.id   a0b8fe012a0291e1d51cd3b92debead3
#
_cell.length_a   1.000
_cell.length_b   1.000
_cell.length_c   1.000
_cell.angle_alpha   90.00
_cell.angle_beta   90.00
_cell.angle_gamma   90.00
#
_symmetry.space_group_name_H-M   'P 1'
#
loop_
_entity.id
_entity.type
_entity.pdbx_description
1 polymer ?
#
loop_
_entity_poly.entity_id
_entity_poly.type
_entity_poly.pdbx_seq_one_letter_code
_entity_poly.pdbx_strand_id
1 'polypeptide(L)'
;TTDSNHPYLRYPNLVKDLVVTFPDEVWVSDITYIRLEREFVYLAIILDVFTRAIRGWCLSRTLDQELTLTALRAALEERRPGIHHSDQGVQYAANAYVDLLRKQGSQIRMAAVGKAEENGYAERFMRTVKEEEVNLSEYQDFRDATRQIGRFIEEVYMTKRIHSALDYL
;
A
#
# COMPACT_ATOMS: atom_id res chain seq x y z
N THR A 1 -4.22 -10.67 -8.17
CA THR A 1 -5.18 -9.93 -7.34
C THR A 1 -5.71 -8.68 -8.03
N THR A 2 -4.92 -8.05 -8.86
CA THR A 2 -5.32 -6.87 -9.62
C THR A 2 -5.37 -7.16 -11.12
N ASP A 3 -6.25 -6.44 -11.82
CA ASP A 3 -6.39 -6.56 -13.27
C ASP A 3 -5.44 -5.56 -13.95
N SER A 4 -4.40 -6.07 -14.58
CA SER A 4 -3.45 -5.26 -15.34
C SER A 4 -3.87 -5.05 -16.80
N ASN A 5 -4.95 -5.67 -17.22
CA ASN A 5 -5.43 -5.67 -18.61
C ASN A 5 -6.69 -4.81 -18.76
N HIS A 6 -6.57 -3.52 -18.45
CA HIS A 6 -7.69 -2.57 -18.42
C HIS A 6 -7.50 -1.46 -19.45
N PRO A 7 -8.60 -0.71 -19.78
CA PRO A 7 -8.54 0.34 -20.81
C PRO A 7 -7.92 1.66 -20.36
N TYR A 8 -7.57 1.81 -19.08
CA TYR A 8 -7.03 3.06 -18.56
C TYR A 8 -5.60 3.30 -19.04
N LEU A 9 -5.20 4.57 -19.08
CA LEU A 9 -3.86 4.98 -19.45
C LEU A 9 -2.83 4.30 -18.53
N ARG A 10 -1.78 3.77 -19.13
CA ARG A 10 -0.68 3.15 -18.40
C ARG A 10 0.47 4.14 -18.23
N TYR A 11 1.06 4.16 -17.06
CA TYR A 11 2.15 5.07 -16.73
C TYR A 11 3.51 4.35 -16.75
N PRO A 12 4.58 5.01 -17.20
CA PRO A 12 5.89 4.39 -17.22
C PRO A 12 6.41 4.15 -15.79
N ASN A 13 7.23 3.12 -15.64
CA ASN A 13 7.94 2.88 -14.40
C ASN A 13 9.23 3.69 -14.38
N LEU A 14 9.28 4.73 -13.56
CA LEU A 14 10.47 5.56 -13.37
C LEU A 14 11.11 5.39 -11.99
N VAL A 15 10.63 4.42 -11.21
CA VAL A 15 11.20 4.11 -9.89
C VAL A 15 12.34 3.11 -9.98
N LYS A 16 12.41 2.34 -11.06
CA LYS A 16 13.35 1.22 -11.25
C LYS A 16 14.80 1.55 -10.89
N ASP A 17 15.29 2.69 -11.37
CA ASP A 17 16.68 3.10 -11.18
C ASP A 17 16.81 4.31 -10.24
N LEU A 18 15.73 4.63 -9.51
CA LEU A 18 15.70 5.79 -8.64
C LEU A 18 16.30 5.46 -7.27
N VAL A 19 17.27 6.25 -6.83
CA VAL A 19 17.80 6.19 -5.47
C VAL A 19 16.96 7.12 -4.61
N VAL A 20 16.24 6.57 -3.62
CA VAL A 20 15.40 7.35 -2.72
C VAL A 20 16.25 7.89 -1.57
N THR A 21 16.21 9.20 -1.35
CA THR A 21 17.11 9.89 -0.43
C THR A 21 16.43 10.62 0.73
N PHE A 22 15.11 10.80 0.69
CA PHE A 22 14.38 11.50 1.75
C PHE A 22 12.96 10.96 1.93
N PRO A 23 12.32 11.21 3.10
CA PRO A 23 10.96 10.76 3.34
C PRO A 23 9.97 11.34 2.34
N ASP A 24 8.99 10.56 1.96
CA ASP A 24 7.90 10.94 1.05
C ASP A 24 8.35 11.32 -0.37
N GLU A 25 9.58 10.99 -0.73
CA GLU A 25 10.02 11.11 -2.11
C GLU A 25 9.27 10.11 -3.00
N VAL A 26 9.15 8.87 -2.55
CA VAL A 26 8.44 7.81 -3.27
C VAL A 26 7.53 7.05 -2.31
N TRP A 27 6.25 6.98 -2.67
CA TRP A 27 5.30 6.05 -2.05
C TRP A 27 5.03 4.89 -2.98
N VAL A 28 4.91 3.70 -2.41
CA VAL A 28 4.46 2.51 -3.14
C VAL A 28 3.16 2.01 -2.54
N SER A 29 2.27 1.53 -3.41
CA SER A 29 0.97 1.02 -3.01
C SER A 29 0.79 -0.40 -3.47
N ASP A 30 0.08 -1.20 -2.68
CA ASP A 30 -0.21 -2.58 -3.02
C ASP A 30 -1.51 -3.02 -2.33
N ILE A 31 -2.07 -4.10 -2.84
CA ILE A 31 -3.27 -4.74 -2.30
C ILE A 31 -2.97 -6.21 -2.10
N THR A 32 -3.39 -6.74 -0.96
CA THR A 32 -3.38 -8.19 -0.73
C THR A 32 -4.76 -8.65 -0.26
N TYR A 33 -5.06 -9.91 -0.44
CA TYR A 33 -6.27 -10.49 0.15
C TYR A 33 -5.90 -11.24 1.42
N ILE A 34 -6.85 -11.27 2.35
CA ILE A 34 -6.72 -11.95 3.64
C ILE A 34 -7.93 -12.85 3.79
N ARG A 35 -7.69 -14.12 4.09
CA ARG A 35 -8.77 -15.07 4.30
C ARG A 35 -9.22 -15.02 5.75
N LEU A 36 -10.49 -14.72 5.96
CA LEU A 36 -11.17 -14.92 7.23
C LEU A 36 -11.87 -16.29 7.22
N GLU A 37 -12.47 -16.69 8.31
CA GLU A 37 -13.11 -18.00 8.41
C GLU A 37 -14.15 -18.26 7.32
N ARG A 38 -14.95 -17.24 6.98
CA ARG A 38 -16.07 -17.37 6.04
C ARG A 38 -16.01 -16.47 4.83
N GLU A 39 -14.98 -15.60 4.71
CA GLU A 39 -14.90 -14.65 3.61
C GLU A 39 -13.45 -14.27 3.35
N PHE A 40 -13.22 -13.72 2.16
CA PHE A 40 -11.98 -13.01 1.86
C PHE A 40 -12.20 -11.52 2.05
N VAL A 41 -11.18 -10.85 2.57
CA VAL A 41 -11.15 -9.38 2.65
C VAL A 41 -9.88 -8.89 2.00
N TYR A 42 -9.81 -7.59 1.73
CA TYR A 42 -8.72 -6.98 0.99
C TYR A 42 -8.07 -5.89 1.82
N LEU A 43 -6.75 -5.88 1.85
CA LEU A 43 -5.95 -4.86 2.53
C LEU A 43 -5.20 -4.05 1.47
N ALA A 44 -5.47 -2.76 1.40
CA ALA A 44 -4.68 -1.81 0.62
C ALA A 44 -3.76 -1.04 1.55
N ILE A 45 -2.51 -0.85 1.15
CA ILE A 45 -1.53 -0.07 1.91
C ILE A 45 -0.81 0.92 1.00
N ILE A 46 -0.33 1.99 1.62
CA ILE A 46 0.59 2.94 1.00
C ILE A 46 1.79 3.07 1.93
N LEU A 47 2.97 2.82 1.40
CA LEU A 47 4.23 2.74 2.14
C LEU A 47 5.21 3.77 1.60
N ASP A 48 5.85 4.51 2.52
CA ASP A 48 6.97 5.37 2.18
C ASP A 48 8.24 4.53 2.00
N VAL A 49 8.86 4.61 0.83
CA VAL A 49 10.02 3.78 0.49
C VAL A 49 11.23 4.12 1.34
N PHE A 50 11.42 5.38 1.72
CA PHE A 50 12.59 5.78 2.51
C PHE A 50 12.48 5.32 3.97
N THR A 51 11.39 5.63 4.64
CA THR A 51 11.21 5.31 6.06
C THR A 51 10.64 3.92 6.31
N ARG A 52 10.02 3.30 5.31
CA ARG A 52 9.20 2.08 5.42
C ARG A 52 7.92 2.27 6.24
N ALA A 53 7.58 3.50 6.57
CA ALA A 53 6.36 3.79 7.31
C ALA A 53 5.12 3.58 6.43
N ILE A 54 4.05 3.09 7.04
CA ILE A 54 2.75 3.01 6.37
C ILE A 54 2.07 4.37 6.49
N ARG A 55 1.83 4.99 5.36
CA ARG A 55 1.19 6.32 5.29
C ARG A 55 -0.33 6.24 5.30
N GLY A 56 -0.88 5.17 4.73
CA GLY A 56 -2.32 4.94 4.74
C GLY A 56 -2.62 3.46 4.51
N TRP A 57 -3.77 3.02 4.97
CA TRP A 57 -4.24 1.65 4.78
C TRP A 57 -5.76 1.60 4.84
N CYS A 58 -6.32 0.55 4.25
CA CYS A 58 -7.76 0.27 4.31
C CYS A 58 -8.01 -1.23 4.19
N LEU A 59 -8.85 -1.76 5.04
CA LEU A 59 -9.35 -3.13 4.93
C LEU A 59 -10.81 -3.08 4.46
N SER A 60 -11.17 -3.86 3.45
CA SER A 60 -12.51 -3.87 2.88
C SER A 60 -12.92 -5.28 2.48
N ARG A 61 -14.23 -5.52 2.49
CA ARG A 61 -14.81 -6.77 1.98
C ARG A 61 -14.81 -6.84 0.46
N THR A 62 -14.66 -5.70 -0.22
CA THR A 62 -14.73 -5.63 -1.68
C THR A 62 -13.44 -5.10 -2.27
N LEU A 63 -13.07 -5.65 -3.41
CA LEU A 63 -11.92 -5.18 -4.20
C LEU A 63 -12.43 -4.19 -5.24
N ASP A 64 -12.62 -2.96 -4.81
CA ASP A 64 -13.12 -1.88 -5.66
C ASP A 64 -12.29 -0.61 -5.51
N GLN A 65 -12.68 0.43 -6.25
CA GLN A 65 -12.00 1.71 -6.25
C GLN A 65 -11.94 2.37 -4.86
N GLU A 66 -12.98 2.21 -4.05
CA GLU A 66 -13.04 2.82 -2.72
C GLU A 66 -11.98 2.27 -1.77
N LEU A 67 -11.58 1.02 -1.94
CA LEU A 67 -10.51 0.41 -1.13
C LEU A 67 -9.22 1.23 -1.24
N THR A 68 -8.75 1.46 -2.46
CA THR A 68 -7.50 2.21 -2.69
C THR A 68 -7.66 3.70 -2.43
N LEU A 69 -8.81 4.28 -2.77
CA LEU A 69 -9.10 5.70 -2.51
C LEU A 69 -9.11 6.02 -1.02
N THR A 70 -9.69 5.15 -0.20
CA THR A 70 -9.73 5.35 1.25
C THR A 70 -8.31 5.35 1.83
N ALA A 71 -7.47 4.40 1.41
CA ALA A 71 -6.07 4.37 1.83
C ALA A 71 -5.33 5.63 1.39
N LEU A 72 -5.54 6.08 0.15
CA LEU A 72 -4.87 7.27 -0.38
C LEU A 72 -5.31 8.55 0.34
N ARG A 73 -6.61 8.71 0.59
CA ARG A 73 -7.12 9.87 1.33
C ARG A 73 -6.51 9.95 2.73
N ALA A 74 -6.42 8.81 3.42
CA ALA A 74 -5.79 8.76 4.73
C ALA A 74 -4.32 9.17 4.67
N ALA A 75 -3.57 8.68 3.68
CA ALA A 75 -2.17 9.01 3.50
C ALA A 75 -1.97 10.50 3.20
N LEU A 76 -2.85 11.10 2.41
CA LEU A 76 -2.75 12.50 2.00
C LEU A 76 -3.21 13.51 3.04
N GLU A 77 -3.75 13.06 4.18
CA GLU A 77 -4.17 13.98 5.26
C GLU A 77 -3.01 14.80 5.80
N GLU A 78 -1.83 14.21 5.91
CA GLU A 78 -0.68 14.87 6.52
C GLU A 78 0.50 15.07 5.57
N ARG A 79 0.61 14.27 4.52
CA ARG A 79 1.82 14.21 3.69
C ARG A 79 1.46 14.06 2.22
N ARG A 80 2.44 14.32 1.35
CA ARG A 80 2.32 14.19 -0.11
C ARG A 80 3.55 13.48 -0.66
N PRO A 81 3.38 12.54 -1.61
CA PRO A 81 4.53 11.92 -2.25
C PRO A 81 5.02 12.77 -3.42
N GLY A 82 6.32 12.73 -3.67
CA GLY A 82 6.88 13.22 -4.93
C GLY A 82 6.48 12.29 -6.08
N ILE A 83 6.63 10.98 -5.87
CA ILE A 83 6.28 9.93 -6.83
C ILE A 83 5.39 8.91 -6.13
N HIS A 84 4.29 8.53 -6.77
CA HIS A 84 3.44 7.42 -6.33
C HIS A 84 3.63 6.26 -7.32
N HIS A 85 4.11 5.14 -6.83
CA HIS A 85 4.36 3.92 -7.61
C HIS A 85 3.41 2.81 -7.18
N SER A 86 2.80 2.14 -8.16
CA SER A 86 1.94 0.98 -7.93
C SER A 86 2.07 0.00 -9.10
N ASP A 87 1.41 -1.16 -9.01
CA ASP A 87 1.23 -2.01 -10.18
C ASP A 87 0.22 -1.34 -11.14
N GLN A 88 -0.03 -1.97 -12.29
CA GLN A 88 -0.97 -1.45 -13.29
C GLN A 88 -2.40 -1.98 -13.10
N GLY A 89 -2.79 -2.24 -11.85
CA GLY A 89 -4.13 -2.68 -11.52
C GLY A 89 -5.17 -1.58 -11.76
N VAL A 90 -6.38 -1.98 -12.12
CA VAL A 90 -7.47 -1.04 -12.44
C VAL A 90 -7.77 -0.09 -11.29
N GLN A 91 -7.61 -0.53 -10.05
CA GLN A 91 -7.87 0.29 -8.86
C GLN A 91 -6.99 1.53 -8.79
N TYR A 92 -5.76 1.45 -9.31
CA TYR A 92 -4.80 2.56 -9.29
C TYR A 92 -4.84 3.40 -10.56
N ALA A 93 -5.31 2.83 -11.66
CA ALA A 93 -5.43 3.56 -12.93
C ALA A 93 -6.76 4.31 -13.04
N ALA A 94 -7.71 4.06 -12.14
CA ALA A 94 -9.01 4.73 -12.15
C ALA A 94 -8.87 6.26 -12.03
N ASN A 95 -9.70 7.00 -12.77
CA ASN A 95 -9.59 8.44 -12.87
C ASN A 95 -9.62 9.17 -11.53
N ALA A 96 -10.45 8.74 -10.59
CA ALA A 96 -10.55 9.37 -9.28
C ALA A 96 -9.24 9.28 -8.49
N TYR A 97 -8.56 8.13 -8.56
CA TYR A 97 -7.29 7.91 -7.89
C TYR A 97 -6.19 8.77 -8.51
N VAL A 98 -6.09 8.76 -9.83
CA VAL A 98 -5.12 9.54 -10.59
C VAL A 98 -5.32 11.04 -10.37
N ASP A 99 -6.58 11.50 -10.41
CA ASP A 99 -6.90 12.92 -10.22
C ASP A 99 -6.52 13.40 -8.83
N LEU A 100 -6.74 12.58 -7.80
CA LEU A 100 -6.38 12.94 -6.43
C LEU A 100 -4.87 13.13 -6.29
N LEU A 101 -4.06 12.24 -6.90
CA LEU A 101 -2.60 12.37 -6.89
C LEU A 101 -2.14 13.59 -7.70
N ARG A 102 -2.74 13.85 -8.86
CA ARG A 102 -2.40 15.01 -9.68
C ARG A 102 -2.68 16.33 -8.98
N LYS A 103 -3.78 16.42 -8.23
CA LYS A 103 -4.08 17.59 -7.41
C LYS A 103 -3.00 17.90 -6.39
N GLN A 104 -2.31 16.87 -5.93
CA GLN A 104 -1.20 17.02 -4.97
C GLN A 104 0.14 17.32 -5.64
N GLY A 105 0.19 17.38 -6.96
CA GLY A 105 1.42 17.59 -7.71
C GLY A 105 2.34 16.37 -7.78
N SER A 106 1.82 15.19 -7.46
CA SER A 106 2.58 13.95 -7.45
C SER A 106 2.76 13.39 -8.85
N GLN A 107 3.94 12.83 -9.13
CA GLN A 107 4.19 12.05 -10.34
C GLN A 107 3.67 10.63 -10.13
N ILE A 108 3.06 10.06 -11.17
CA ILE A 108 2.46 8.74 -11.11
C ILE A 108 3.32 7.76 -11.91
N ARG A 109 3.68 6.65 -11.28
CA ARG A 109 4.46 5.57 -11.89
C ARG A 109 3.77 4.24 -11.65
N MET A 110 3.83 3.35 -12.63
CA MET A 110 3.27 2.01 -12.50
C MET A 110 4.29 0.98 -12.94
N ALA A 111 4.37 -0.13 -12.20
CA ALA A 111 5.21 -1.25 -12.55
C ALA A 111 4.81 -1.79 -13.93
N ALA A 112 5.79 -2.25 -14.70
CA ALA A 112 5.52 -2.89 -15.98
C ALA A 112 4.67 -4.15 -15.75
N VAL A 113 3.80 -4.45 -16.70
CA VAL A 113 2.97 -5.65 -16.66
C VAL A 113 3.88 -6.90 -16.55
N GLY A 114 3.61 -7.73 -15.54
CA GLY A 114 4.38 -8.95 -15.30
C GLY A 114 5.67 -8.77 -14.51
N LYS A 115 5.98 -7.57 -14.02
CA LYS A 115 7.19 -7.30 -13.22
C LYS A 115 6.81 -6.95 -11.78
N ALA A 116 6.33 -7.93 -11.05
CA ALA A 116 5.91 -7.76 -9.66
C ALA A 116 7.06 -7.35 -8.73
N GLU A 117 8.29 -7.77 -9.05
CA GLU A 117 9.48 -7.45 -8.25
C GLU A 117 9.77 -5.96 -8.13
N GLU A 118 9.20 -5.13 -9.00
CA GLU A 118 9.37 -3.68 -8.92
C GLU A 118 8.64 -3.05 -7.74
N ASN A 119 7.77 -3.79 -7.06
CA ASN A 119 7.04 -3.34 -5.87
C ASN A 119 7.47 -4.11 -4.60
N GLY A 120 8.73 -4.53 -4.55
CA GLY A 120 9.25 -5.42 -3.51
C GLY A 120 9.13 -4.92 -2.07
N TYR A 121 9.14 -3.59 -1.85
CA TYR A 121 8.99 -3.03 -0.51
C TYR A 121 7.58 -3.27 0.06
N ALA A 122 6.56 -3.06 -0.77
CA ALA A 122 5.18 -3.34 -0.38
C ALA A 122 4.96 -4.84 -0.18
N GLU A 123 5.51 -5.68 -1.03
CA GLU A 123 5.41 -7.14 -0.91
C GLU A 123 6.03 -7.63 0.39
N ARG A 124 7.16 -7.08 0.77
CA ARG A 124 7.83 -7.42 2.04
C ARG A 124 6.96 -7.04 3.25
N PHE A 125 6.35 -5.87 3.20
CA PHE A 125 5.41 -5.45 4.25
C PHE A 125 4.22 -6.41 4.34
N MET A 126 3.63 -6.78 3.21
CA MET A 126 2.50 -7.70 3.18
C MET A 126 2.87 -9.06 3.77
N ARG A 127 4.07 -9.56 3.49
CA ARG A 127 4.59 -10.78 4.10
C ARG A 127 4.67 -10.63 5.63
N THR A 128 5.21 -9.52 6.10
CA THR A 128 5.32 -9.24 7.54
C THR A 128 3.96 -9.24 8.23
N VAL A 129 2.96 -8.57 7.64
CA VAL A 129 1.59 -8.57 8.19
C VAL A 129 1.04 -9.99 8.27
N LYS A 130 1.20 -10.79 7.23
CA LYS A 130 0.68 -12.16 7.19
C LYS A 130 1.38 -13.06 8.20
N GLU A 131 2.69 -12.99 8.29
CA GLU A 131 3.47 -13.87 9.18
C GLU A 131 3.36 -13.47 10.64
N GLU A 132 3.32 -12.18 10.96
CA GLU A 132 3.39 -11.69 12.35
C GLU A 132 2.03 -11.35 12.94
N GLU A 133 0.99 -11.19 12.14
CA GLU A 133 -0.36 -10.86 12.62
C GLU A 133 -1.41 -11.86 12.11
N VAL A 134 -1.62 -11.95 10.81
CA VAL A 134 -2.75 -12.69 10.24
C VAL A 134 -2.68 -14.19 10.54
N ASN A 135 -1.53 -14.82 10.30
CA ASN A 135 -1.36 -16.28 10.49
C ASN A 135 -1.35 -16.69 11.95
N LEU A 136 -1.13 -15.75 12.85
CA LEU A 136 -1.10 -16.00 14.31
C LEU A 136 -2.44 -15.67 14.98
N SER A 137 -3.43 -15.19 14.25
CA SER A 137 -4.67 -14.67 14.79
C SER A 137 -5.88 -15.47 14.29
N GLU A 138 -6.92 -15.52 15.12
CA GLU A 138 -8.24 -16.01 14.76
C GLU A 138 -9.22 -14.85 14.89
N TYR A 139 -9.58 -14.24 13.77
CA TYR A 139 -10.51 -13.11 13.79
C TYR A 139 -11.95 -13.59 13.88
N GLN A 140 -12.73 -12.99 14.77
CA GLN A 140 -14.13 -13.33 14.94
C GLN A 140 -14.98 -12.94 13.73
N ASP A 141 -14.68 -11.76 13.17
CA ASP A 141 -15.39 -11.20 12.02
C ASP A 141 -14.54 -10.11 11.35
N PHE A 142 -15.10 -9.48 10.33
CA PHE A 142 -14.45 -8.38 9.62
C PHE A 142 -14.08 -7.22 10.55
N ARG A 143 -14.97 -6.85 11.46
CA ARG A 143 -14.71 -5.74 12.38
C ARG A 143 -13.55 -6.05 13.33
N ASP A 144 -13.49 -7.26 13.84
CA ASP A 144 -12.39 -7.72 14.68
C ASP A 144 -11.07 -7.75 13.89
N ALA A 145 -11.09 -8.23 12.65
CA ALA A 145 -9.92 -8.23 11.77
C ALA A 145 -9.43 -6.80 11.52
N THR A 146 -10.34 -5.86 11.23
CA THR A 146 -9.99 -4.45 11.03
C THR A 146 -9.30 -3.87 12.25
N ARG A 147 -9.84 -4.14 13.44
CA ARG A 147 -9.28 -3.64 14.69
C ARG A 147 -7.88 -4.21 14.95
N GLN A 148 -7.72 -5.51 14.83
CA GLN A 148 -6.44 -6.17 15.15
C GLN A 148 -5.36 -5.87 14.11
N ILE A 149 -5.70 -5.90 12.83
CA ILE A 149 -4.75 -5.57 11.75
C ILE A 149 -4.34 -4.10 11.82
N GLY A 150 -5.30 -3.20 12.05
CA GLY A 150 -5.02 -1.78 12.24
C GLY A 150 -4.09 -1.51 13.40
N ARG A 151 -4.32 -2.17 14.53
CA ARG A 151 -3.45 -2.08 15.70
C ARG A 151 -2.04 -2.59 15.40
N PHE A 152 -1.92 -3.70 14.67
CA PHE A 152 -0.62 -4.20 14.26
C PHE A 152 0.12 -3.18 13.39
N ILE A 153 -0.55 -2.61 12.39
CA ILE A 153 0.08 -1.64 11.48
C ILE A 153 0.50 -0.39 12.26
N GLU A 154 -0.40 0.18 13.05
CA GLU A 154 -0.19 1.49 13.68
C GLU A 154 0.68 1.45 14.92
N GLU A 155 0.60 0.38 15.71
CA GLU A 155 1.32 0.29 16.98
C GLU A 155 2.55 -0.62 16.91
N VAL A 156 2.41 -1.84 16.37
CA VAL A 156 3.49 -2.83 16.40
C VAL A 156 4.51 -2.59 15.29
N TYR A 157 4.05 -2.53 14.04
CA TYR A 157 4.95 -2.38 12.89
C TYR A 157 5.68 -1.04 12.93
N MET A 158 4.96 0.05 13.17
CA MET A 158 5.56 1.39 13.19
C MET A 158 6.58 1.53 14.32
N THR A 159 6.32 0.93 15.48
CA THR A 159 7.28 0.91 16.61
C THR A 159 8.54 0.15 16.25
N LYS A 160 8.42 -1.03 15.65
CA LYS A 160 9.59 -1.81 15.17
C LYS A 160 10.40 -1.01 14.15
N ARG A 161 9.74 -0.29 13.26
CA ARG A 161 10.43 0.53 12.25
C ARG A 161 11.26 1.64 12.88
N ILE A 162 10.71 2.32 13.88
CA ILE A 162 11.44 3.36 14.61
C ILE A 162 12.67 2.78 15.28
N HIS A 163 12.56 1.65 15.97
CA HIS A 163 13.69 0.98 16.61
C HIS A 163 14.77 0.58 15.61
N SER A 164 14.38 -0.01 14.49
CA SER A 164 15.32 -0.40 13.43
C SER A 164 16.06 0.81 12.87
N ALA A 165 15.38 1.91 12.66
CA ALA A 165 15.98 3.15 12.18
C ALA A 165 17.03 3.69 13.18
N LEU A 166 16.72 3.60 14.47
CA LEU A 166 17.67 4.06 15.52
C LEU A 166 18.89 3.14 15.63
N ASP A 167 18.72 1.84 15.43
CA ASP A 167 19.83 0.87 15.49
C ASP A 167 20.84 1.05 14.35
N TYR A 168 20.42 1.65 13.24
CA TYR A 168 21.30 1.89 12.08
C TYR A 168 21.89 3.31 12.07
N LEU A 169 21.59 4.11 13.04
CA LEU A 169 22.22 5.40 13.22
C LEU A 169 23.49 5.26 14.08
#